data_8b5d109b573cd07a976a1c99cc1b8633
#
_entry.id   8b5d109b573cd07a976a1c99cc1b8633
#
_cell.length_a   1.000
_cell.length_b   1.000
_cell.length_c   1.000
_cell.angle_alpha   90.00
_cell.angle_beta   90.00
_cell.angle_gamma   90.00
#
_symmetry.space_group_name_H-M   'P 1'
#
loop_
_entity.id
_entity.type
_entity.pdbx_description
1 polymer ?
#
loop_
_entity_poly.entity_id
_entity_poly.type
_entity_poly.pdbx_seq_one_letter_code
_entity_poly.pdbx_strand_id
1 'polypeptide(L)'
;MKSNLGKVRQVENKEYELGALIEPLCTWYAKNKRSMPWREDASPYHVWLSEIMLQQTRIEAAWTYYERFTERLPDVKSLAGVSEEELLKLWEGLGYYNRARNLQKTAGLLMERFDGKLPADYDLLLDLPGIGSYTAGAIASIAYGIPAPAVDGNVLRVTMRYLNCDDDIMRQSVRRKMEQAIMKVIPKDCPGEFNQALMELGEVVCIPGGRPLCGQCPLESQCLGHKAGREMELPKKSEKKKRRVEKKTILVLRQNGKVGIQRREARGLLAGMWGFPSLEGHKTISWMKAWLEQNHLSDVVVKRLKGGSHVFSHVEWQMKGYELILPERQIQHIVEELVWCSREELKDMYPIPVAFHIFLHQI
;
A
#
# COMPACT_ATOMS: atom_id res chain seq x y z
N MET A 1 42.84 0.36 41.14
CA MET A 1 41.55 -0.20 40.85
C MET A 1 40.50 0.86 41.07
N LYS A 2 40.00 1.48 40.02
CA LYS A 2 38.87 2.43 40.05
C LYS A 2 37.79 1.83 39.18
N SER A 3 36.70 1.43 39.81
CA SER A 3 35.52 0.85 39.22
C SER A 3 34.75 1.89 38.40
N ASN A 4 34.72 1.72 37.07
CA ASN A 4 33.83 2.45 36.18
C ASN A 4 32.43 1.79 36.24
N LEU A 5 31.62 2.23 37.16
CA LEU A 5 30.18 1.95 37.17
C LEU A 5 29.53 2.77 36.09
N GLY A 6 29.24 2.12 34.93
CA GLY A 6 28.47 2.69 33.86
C GLY A 6 27.12 3.19 34.35
N LYS A 7 26.87 4.48 34.20
CA LYS A 7 25.55 5.09 34.36
C LYS A 7 24.62 4.48 33.32
N VAL A 8 23.84 3.48 33.68
CA VAL A 8 22.63 3.10 32.99
C VAL A 8 21.70 4.33 33.06
N ARG A 9 21.58 5.06 31.94
CA ARG A 9 20.54 6.07 31.81
C ARG A 9 19.21 5.35 31.98
N GLN A 10 18.57 5.57 33.11
CA GLN A 10 17.15 5.27 33.28
C GLN A 10 16.43 6.05 32.16
N VAL A 11 15.88 5.33 31.20
CA VAL A 11 14.93 5.89 30.24
C VAL A 11 13.69 6.18 31.08
N GLU A 12 13.54 7.41 31.53
CA GLU A 12 12.30 7.89 32.13
C GLU A 12 11.19 7.59 31.10
N ASN A 13 10.23 6.82 31.54
CA ASN A 13 9.07 6.40 30.74
C ASN A 13 8.09 7.59 30.66
N LYS A 14 8.53 8.67 29.99
CA LYS A 14 7.76 9.91 29.83
C LYS A 14 6.46 9.58 29.10
N GLU A 15 5.34 9.74 29.77
CA GLU A 15 4.03 9.57 29.13
C GLU A 15 3.85 10.60 28.00
N TYR A 16 3.13 10.21 26.96
CA TYR A 16 2.76 11.12 25.89
C TYR A 16 1.49 11.87 26.30
N GLU A 17 1.62 13.15 26.63
CA GLU A 17 0.49 13.98 27.03
C GLU A 17 -0.12 14.68 25.83
N LEU A 18 -1.35 14.31 25.46
CA LEU A 18 -2.02 14.75 24.25
C LEU A 18 -3.34 15.50 24.52
N GLY A 19 -3.76 15.64 25.78
CA GLY A 19 -5.07 16.22 26.11
C GLY A 19 -5.30 17.63 25.55
N ALA A 20 -4.27 18.47 25.58
CA ALA A 20 -4.39 19.88 25.17
C ALA A 20 -4.57 20.07 23.66
N LEU A 21 -4.28 19.05 22.80
CA LEU A 21 -4.44 19.16 21.36
C LEU A 21 -5.88 18.95 20.88
N ILE A 22 -6.79 18.39 21.70
CA ILE A 22 -8.11 17.93 21.27
C ILE A 22 -8.96 19.07 20.72
N GLU A 23 -9.22 20.08 21.55
CA GLU A 23 -10.12 21.18 21.22
C GLU A 23 -9.66 21.97 19.98
N PRO A 24 -8.40 22.48 19.92
CA PRO A 24 -7.96 23.23 18.73
C PRO A 24 -7.95 22.37 17.46
N LEU A 25 -7.62 21.09 17.58
CA LEU A 25 -7.59 20.17 16.45
C LEU A 25 -8.99 19.88 15.90
N CYS A 26 -9.95 19.52 16.76
CA CYS A 26 -11.32 19.22 16.34
C CYS A 26 -12.02 20.46 15.79
N THR A 27 -11.82 21.64 16.41
CA THR A 27 -12.34 22.91 15.91
C THR A 27 -11.79 23.26 14.52
N TRP A 28 -10.50 23.03 14.30
CA TRP A 28 -9.87 23.24 13.00
C TRP A 28 -10.44 22.27 11.95
N TYR A 29 -10.55 20.98 12.30
CA TYR A 29 -11.03 19.93 11.39
C TYR A 29 -12.46 20.21 10.91
N ALA A 30 -13.34 20.62 11.80
CA ALA A 30 -14.73 20.98 11.46
C ALA A 30 -14.82 22.04 10.34
N LYS A 31 -13.83 22.96 10.28
CA LYS A 31 -13.79 24.05 9.30
C LYS A 31 -12.97 23.76 8.04
N ASN A 32 -12.02 22.82 8.13
CA ASN A 32 -10.99 22.61 7.09
C ASN A 32 -10.99 21.21 6.47
N LYS A 33 -11.86 20.30 6.94
CA LYS A 33 -11.92 18.93 6.38
C LYS A 33 -12.25 18.96 4.89
N ARG A 34 -11.47 18.23 4.11
CA ARG A 34 -11.72 18.05 2.67
C ARG A 34 -12.94 17.14 2.47
N SER A 35 -13.79 17.43 1.47
CA SER A 35 -14.80 16.52 0.99
C SER A 35 -14.14 15.34 0.28
N MET A 36 -14.58 14.13 0.57
CA MET A 36 -14.10 12.90 -0.05
C MET A 36 -15.26 11.89 -0.09
N PRO A 37 -15.40 11.06 -1.16
CA PRO A 37 -16.53 10.15 -1.31
C PRO A 37 -16.75 9.24 -0.09
N TRP A 38 -15.68 8.71 0.49
CA TRP A 38 -15.72 7.85 1.68
C TRP A 38 -15.96 8.60 3.01
N ARG A 39 -16.04 9.93 2.99
CA ARG A 39 -16.47 10.75 4.12
C ARG A 39 -17.93 11.17 4.02
N GLU A 40 -18.46 11.21 2.80
CA GLU A 40 -19.88 11.50 2.53
C GLU A 40 -20.73 10.27 2.85
N ASP A 41 -20.27 9.08 2.48
CA ASP A 41 -20.79 7.80 2.94
C ASP A 41 -19.77 7.12 3.85
N ALA A 42 -19.86 7.39 5.16
CA ALA A 42 -19.01 6.81 6.17
C ALA A 42 -19.53 5.45 6.68
N SER A 43 -20.25 4.68 5.85
CA SER A 43 -20.64 3.31 6.19
C SER A 43 -19.42 2.42 6.45
N PRO A 44 -19.54 1.37 7.28
CA PRO A 44 -18.41 0.52 7.62
C PRO A 44 -17.68 -0.08 6.43
N TYR A 45 -18.40 -0.45 5.37
CA TYR A 45 -17.81 -0.96 4.12
C TYR A 45 -16.96 0.09 3.42
N HIS A 46 -17.47 1.30 3.27
CA HIS A 46 -16.81 2.39 2.58
C HIS A 46 -15.59 2.91 3.36
N VAL A 47 -15.69 3.01 4.68
CA VAL A 47 -14.53 3.33 5.54
C VAL A 47 -13.46 2.25 5.42
N TRP A 48 -13.83 0.97 5.56
CA TRP A 48 -12.88 -0.14 5.41
C TRP A 48 -12.17 -0.13 4.06
N LEU A 49 -12.93 -0.01 2.97
CA LEU A 49 -12.39 0.00 1.61
C LEU A 49 -11.42 1.15 1.38
N SER A 50 -11.82 2.37 1.75
CA SER A 50 -10.99 3.56 1.59
C SER A 50 -9.70 3.47 2.40
N GLU A 51 -9.78 3.02 3.66
CA GLU A 51 -8.60 2.85 4.52
C GLU A 51 -7.59 1.84 3.95
N ILE A 52 -8.08 0.75 3.36
CA ILE A 52 -7.20 -0.22 2.68
C ILE A 52 -6.63 0.38 1.39
N MET A 53 -7.40 1.12 0.59
CA MET A 53 -6.91 1.74 -0.65
C MET A 53 -5.87 2.84 -0.38
N LEU A 54 -6.04 3.62 0.67
CA LEU A 54 -5.14 4.70 1.06
C LEU A 54 -3.81 4.23 1.66
N GLN A 55 -3.69 2.95 2.06
CA GLN A 55 -2.40 2.42 2.52
C GLN A 55 -1.33 2.56 1.44
N GLN A 56 -0.36 3.45 1.66
CA GLN A 56 0.76 3.72 0.74
C GLN A 56 0.33 4.23 -0.67
N THR A 57 -0.87 4.76 -0.78
CA THR A 57 -1.42 5.34 -2.02
C THR A 57 -1.82 6.79 -1.74
N ARG A 58 -1.54 7.69 -2.67
CA ARG A 58 -1.97 9.09 -2.57
C ARG A 58 -3.48 9.21 -2.75
N ILE A 59 -4.09 10.18 -2.09
CA ILE A 59 -5.55 10.40 -2.09
C ILE A 59 -6.07 10.55 -3.53
N GLU A 60 -5.43 11.38 -4.35
CA GLU A 60 -5.87 11.65 -5.72
C GLU A 60 -5.89 10.37 -6.58
N ALA A 61 -4.88 9.51 -6.38
CA ALA A 61 -4.86 8.23 -7.07
C ALA A 61 -5.93 7.27 -6.52
N ALA A 62 -6.09 7.19 -5.20
CA ALA A 62 -7.06 6.30 -4.57
C ALA A 62 -8.51 6.65 -4.94
N TRP A 63 -8.82 7.95 -5.15
CA TRP A 63 -10.16 8.44 -5.46
C TRP A 63 -10.78 7.75 -6.69
N THR A 64 -10.11 7.81 -7.84
CA THR A 64 -10.60 7.20 -9.10
C THR A 64 -10.78 5.69 -8.97
N TYR A 65 -9.89 5.02 -8.20
CA TYR A 65 -10.02 3.58 -7.95
C TYR A 65 -11.20 3.28 -7.03
N TYR A 66 -11.42 4.10 -6.00
CA TYR A 66 -12.53 3.93 -5.09
C TYR A 66 -13.87 4.05 -5.80
N GLU A 67 -14.09 5.09 -6.62
CA GLU A 67 -15.33 5.27 -7.38
C GLU A 67 -15.61 4.06 -8.30
N ARG A 68 -14.63 3.66 -9.13
CA ARG A 68 -14.77 2.51 -10.00
C ARG A 68 -15.01 1.19 -9.23
N PHE A 69 -14.36 1.04 -8.10
CA PHE A 69 -14.49 -0.17 -7.29
C PHE A 69 -15.85 -0.26 -6.61
N THR A 70 -16.34 0.83 -6.03
CA THR A 70 -17.67 0.89 -5.37
C THR A 70 -18.82 0.82 -6.35
N GLU A 71 -18.67 1.36 -7.56
CA GLU A 71 -19.65 1.17 -8.64
C GLU A 71 -19.82 -0.32 -8.99
N ARG A 72 -18.73 -1.06 -9.09
CA ARG A 72 -18.75 -2.48 -9.48
C ARG A 72 -19.00 -3.43 -8.31
N LEU A 73 -18.48 -3.11 -7.15
CA LEU A 73 -18.54 -3.88 -5.90
C LEU A 73 -19.08 -3.02 -4.77
N PRO A 74 -20.38 -2.72 -4.76
CA PRO A 74 -20.98 -1.73 -3.84
C PRO A 74 -21.10 -2.21 -2.38
N ASP A 75 -20.94 -3.52 -2.12
CA ASP A 75 -21.12 -4.10 -0.80
C ASP A 75 -20.20 -5.31 -0.55
N VAL A 76 -20.24 -5.82 0.68
CA VAL A 76 -19.47 -6.99 1.11
C VAL A 76 -19.83 -8.23 0.30
N LYS A 77 -21.10 -8.39 -0.07
CA LYS A 77 -21.58 -9.58 -0.81
C LYS A 77 -21.00 -9.61 -2.23
N SER A 78 -21.05 -8.50 -2.94
CA SER A 78 -20.46 -8.38 -4.29
C SER A 78 -18.96 -8.58 -4.27
N LEU A 79 -18.25 -8.02 -3.26
CA LEU A 79 -16.82 -8.21 -3.05
C LEU A 79 -16.46 -9.67 -2.73
N ALA A 80 -17.28 -10.37 -1.94
CA ALA A 80 -17.08 -11.79 -1.63
C ALA A 80 -17.27 -12.69 -2.85
N GLY A 81 -18.20 -12.34 -3.74
CA GLY A 81 -18.60 -13.14 -4.89
C GLY A 81 -17.83 -12.88 -6.18
N VAL A 82 -17.04 -11.80 -6.26
CA VAL A 82 -16.27 -11.46 -7.48
C VAL A 82 -15.16 -12.47 -7.73
N SER A 83 -14.81 -12.74 -8.99
CA SER A 83 -13.63 -13.55 -9.30
C SER A 83 -12.32 -12.85 -8.89
N GLU A 84 -11.28 -13.62 -8.53
CA GLU A 84 -9.97 -13.03 -8.20
C GLU A 84 -9.41 -12.23 -9.39
N GLU A 85 -9.63 -12.67 -10.61
CA GLU A 85 -9.14 -11.98 -11.81
C GLU A 85 -9.80 -10.61 -12.00
N GLU A 86 -11.12 -10.52 -11.87
CA GLU A 86 -11.85 -9.26 -11.94
C GLU A 86 -11.46 -8.33 -10.78
N LEU A 87 -11.34 -8.84 -9.56
CA LEU A 87 -10.88 -8.08 -8.40
C LEU A 87 -9.50 -7.47 -8.63
N LEU A 88 -8.54 -8.28 -9.10
CA LEU A 88 -7.19 -7.82 -9.38
C LEU A 88 -7.14 -6.85 -10.57
N LYS A 89 -8.06 -6.98 -11.53
CA LYS A 89 -8.22 -6.03 -12.64
C LYS A 89 -8.72 -4.68 -12.14
N LEU A 90 -9.72 -4.65 -11.28
CA LEU A 90 -10.21 -3.43 -10.62
C LEU A 90 -9.12 -2.74 -9.77
N TRP A 91 -8.18 -3.53 -9.22
CA TRP A 91 -7.07 -3.06 -8.38
C TRP A 91 -5.80 -2.73 -9.16
N GLU A 92 -5.77 -2.99 -10.48
CA GLU A 92 -4.58 -2.82 -11.31
C GLU A 92 -4.07 -1.37 -11.29
N GLY A 93 -2.81 -1.19 -10.91
CA GLY A 93 -2.17 0.12 -10.76
C GLY A 93 -2.02 0.62 -9.30
N LEU A 94 -2.87 0.19 -8.37
CA LEU A 94 -2.74 0.55 -6.93
C LEU A 94 -1.54 -0.12 -6.25
N GLY A 95 -1.08 -1.26 -6.79
CA GLY A 95 -0.01 -2.04 -6.19
C GLY A 95 -0.41 -2.75 -4.89
N TYR A 96 0.55 -3.46 -4.26
CA TYR A 96 0.29 -4.20 -3.01
C TYR A 96 -0.96 -5.09 -3.10
N TYR A 97 -1.06 -5.90 -4.12
CA TYR A 97 -2.22 -6.71 -4.49
C TYR A 97 -2.76 -7.63 -3.39
N ASN A 98 -1.92 -7.97 -2.39
CA ASN A 98 -2.37 -8.69 -1.21
C ASN A 98 -3.44 -7.92 -0.42
N ARG A 99 -3.53 -6.59 -0.57
CA ARG A 99 -4.61 -5.80 0.04
C ARG A 99 -5.95 -6.20 -0.56
N ALA A 100 -6.05 -6.27 -1.90
CA ALA A 100 -7.26 -6.70 -2.59
C ALA A 100 -7.66 -8.14 -2.21
N ARG A 101 -6.69 -9.07 -2.18
CA ARG A 101 -6.96 -10.45 -1.76
C ARG A 101 -7.42 -10.55 -0.31
N ASN A 102 -6.83 -9.77 0.59
CA ASN A 102 -7.29 -9.72 1.98
C ASN A 102 -8.69 -9.12 2.09
N LEU A 103 -9.03 -8.08 1.31
CA LEU A 103 -10.40 -7.55 1.24
C LEU A 103 -11.39 -8.66 0.85
N GLN A 104 -11.12 -9.41 -0.22
CA GLN A 104 -12.01 -10.49 -0.67
C GLN A 104 -12.12 -11.62 0.36
N LYS A 105 -10.98 -12.05 0.92
CA LYS A 105 -10.96 -13.08 1.95
C LYS A 105 -11.77 -12.66 3.18
N THR A 106 -11.61 -11.42 3.60
CA THR A 106 -12.38 -10.86 4.73
C THR A 106 -13.84 -10.72 4.37
N ALA A 107 -14.20 -10.30 3.16
CA ALA A 107 -15.59 -10.26 2.71
C ALA A 107 -16.25 -11.65 2.78
N GLY A 108 -15.54 -12.72 2.37
CA GLY A 108 -16.01 -14.10 2.53
C GLY A 108 -16.27 -14.46 3.99
N LEU A 109 -15.36 -14.15 4.91
CA LEU A 109 -15.55 -14.38 6.35
C LEU A 109 -16.69 -13.55 6.95
N LEU A 110 -16.90 -12.32 6.46
CA LEU A 110 -18.02 -11.48 6.89
C LEU A 110 -19.35 -12.08 6.44
N MET A 111 -19.44 -12.63 5.24
CA MET A 111 -20.63 -13.36 4.78
C MET A 111 -20.91 -14.61 5.61
N GLU A 112 -19.87 -15.35 5.97
CA GLU A 112 -19.98 -16.60 6.73
C GLU A 112 -20.35 -16.37 8.20
N ARG A 113 -19.74 -15.36 8.86
CA ARG A 113 -19.77 -15.22 10.32
C ARG A 113 -20.58 -14.04 10.83
N PHE A 114 -20.83 -13.02 10.00
CA PHE A 114 -21.36 -11.73 10.41
C PHE A 114 -22.47 -11.19 9.50
N ASP A 115 -23.13 -12.08 8.76
CA ASP A 115 -24.25 -11.74 7.84
C ASP A 115 -23.89 -10.59 6.87
N GLY A 116 -22.64 -10.60 6.37
CA GLY A 116 -22.12 -9.62 5.41
C GLY A 116 -21.86 -8.23 6.00
N LYS A 117 -21.77 -8.08 7.32
CA LYS A 117 -21.55 -6.81 8.01
C LYS A 117 -20.21 -6.81 8.75
N LEU A 118 -19.52 -5.69 8.74
CA LEU A 118 -18.37 -5.53 9.63
C LEU A 118 -18.87 -5.45 11.09
N PRO A 119 -18.22 -6.15 12.04
CA PRO A 119 -18.63 -6.10 13.44
C PRO A 119 -18.35 -4.72 14.05
N ALA A 120 -19.28 -4.21 14.85
CA ALA A 120 -19.12 -3.00 15.67
C ALA A 120 -18.33 -3.31 16.96
N ASP A 121 -17.17 -3.92 16.81
CA ASP A 121 -16.29 -4.34 17.89
C ASP A 121 -14.84 -4.32 17.44
N TYR A 122 -13.98 -3.63 18.18
CA TYR A 122 -12.57 -3.42 17.81
C TYR A 122 -11.77 -4.74 17.76
N ASP A 123 -11.98 -5.62 18.71
CA ASP A 123 -11.23 -6.87 18.82
C ASP A 123 -11.67 -7.86 17.73
N LEU A 124 -12.97 -7.94 17.42
CA LEU A 124 -13.47 -8.72 16.31
C LEU A 124 -12.99 -8.20 14.95
N LEU A 125 -12.83 -6.88 14.81
CA LEU A 125 -12.23 -6.29 13.61
C LEU A 125 -10.76 -6.69 13.46
N LEU A 126 -9.98 -6.72 14.55
CA LEU A 126 -8.58 -7.13 14.54
C LEU A 126 -8.36 -8.59 14.13
N ASP A 127 -9.32 -9.47 14.38
CA ASP A 127 -9.27 -10.88 13.98
C ASP A 127 -9.44 -11.11 12.47
N LEU A 128 -9.88 -10.08 11.73
CA LEU A 128 -10.13 -10.18 10.30
C LEU A 128 -8.84 -10.02 9.47
N PRO A 129 -8.62 -10.85 8.45
CA PRO A 129 -7.43 -10.79 7.61
C PRO A 129 -7.19 -9.41 6.97
N GLY A 130 -6.00 -8.85 7.12
CA GLY A 130 -5.63 -7.56 6.54
C GLY A 130 -6.14 -6.33 7.30
N ILE A 131 -6.84 -6.52 8.41
CA ILE A 131 -7.24 -5.45 9.34
C ILE A 131 -6.27 -5.44 10.52
N GLY A 132 -5.42 -4.41 10.59
CA GLY A 132 -4.52 -4.17 11.73
C GLY A 132 -5.09 -3.12 12.67
N SER A 133 -4.36 -2.81 13.76
CA SER A 133 -4.80 -1.84 14.80
C SER A 133 -5.25 -0.50 14.21
N TYR A 134 -4.53 0.01 13.22
CA TYR A 134 -4.89 1.23 12.52
C TYR A 134 -6.27 1.13 11.83
N THR A 135 -6.44 0.12 10.98
CA THR A 135 -7.68 -0.04 10.21
C THR A 135 -8.87 -0.37 11.11
N ALA A 136 -8.66 -1.21 12.13
CA ALA A 136 -9.68 -1.51 13.14
C ALA A 136 -10.09 -0.23 13.90
N GLY A 137 -9.12 0.59 14.31
CA GLY A 137 -9.37 1.88 14.96
C GLY A 137 -10.14 2.87 14.08
N ALA A 138 -9.78 2.93 12.78
CA ALA A 138 -10.47 3.80 11.83
C ALA A 138 -11.93 3.35 11.62
N ILE A 139 -12.17 2.05 11.38
CA ILE A 139 -13.54 1.52 11.21
C ILE A 139 -14.36 1.73 12.49
N ALA A 140 -13.81 1.34 13.64
CA ALA A 140 -14.51 1.45 14.92
C ALA A 140 -14.87 2.90 15.24
N SER A 141 -13.95 3.85 15.04
CA SER A 141 -14.20 5.25 15.40
C SER A 141 -15.00 6.02 14.36
N ILE A 142 -14.72 5.85 13.07
CA ILE A 142 -15.34 6.63 11.99
C ILE A 142 -16.74 6.11 11.68
N ALA A 143 -16.89 4.79 11.53
CA ALA A 143 -18.16 4.20 11.11
C ALA A 143 -19.10 3.90 12.27
N TYR A 144 -18.57 3.58 13.45
CA TYR A 144 -19.38 3.14 14.59
C TYR A 144 -19.35 4.11 15.79
N GLY A 145 -18.52 5.16 15.76
CA GLY A 145 -18.41 6.08 16.89
C GLY A 145 -17.80 5.45 18.16
N ILE A 146 -17.12 4.32 18.03
CA ILE A 146 -16.47 3.63 19.14
C ILE A 146 -15.09 4.27 19.39
N PRO A 147 -14.80 4.74 20.63
CA PRO A 147 -13.47 5.29 20.93
C PRO A 147 -12.37 4.27 20.74
N ALA A 148 -11.65 4.36 19.64
CA ALA A 148 -10.51 3.51 19.28
C ALA A 148 -9.46 4.32 18.51
N PRO A 149 -8.15 4.19 18.84
CA PRO A 149 -7.10 4.96 18.20
C PRO A 149 -6.80 4.44 16.79
N ALA A 150 -6.66 5.36 15.83
CA ALA A 150 -6.21 5.05 14.48
C ALA A 150 -4.84 5.71 14.23
N VAL A 151 -3.75 5.00 14.56
CA VAL A 151 -2.39 5.52 14.51
C VAL A 151 -1.67 5.12 13.23
N ASP A 152 -1.59 6.05 12.28
CA ASP A 152 -0.83 5.90 11.04
C ASP A 152 0.50 6.67 11.07
N GLY A 153 1.16 6.79 9.93
CA GLY A 153 2.39 7.57 9.80
C GLY A 153 2.19 9.09 9.94
N ASN A 154 1.01 9.59 9.60
CA ASN A 154 0.65 11.01 9.75
C ASN A 154 0.45 11.34 11.23
N VAL A 155 -0.34 10.53 11.93
CA VAL A 155 -0.57 10.67 13.37
C VAL A 155 0.74 10.63 14.15
N LEU A 156 1.61 9.65 13.87
CA LEU A 156 2.93 9.58 14.52
C LEU A 156 3.79 10.82 14.24
N ARG A 157 3.76 11.35 13.03
CA ARG A 157 4.53 12.57 12.68
C ARG A 157 4.03 13.80 13.44
N VAL A 158 2.72 14.02 13.43
CA VAL A 158 2.08 15.14 14.12
C VAL A 158 2.38 15.08 15.62
N THR A 159 2.12 13.95 16.24
CA THR A 159 2.26 13.79 17.70
C THR A 159 3.72 13.85 18.16
N MET A 160 4.67 13.25 17.42
CA MET A 160 6.09 13.34 17.78
C MET A 160 6.63 14.77 17.64
N ARG A 161 6.18 15.54 16.64
CA ARG A 161 6.51 16.96 16.53
C ARG A 161 5.87 17.76 17.66
N TYR A 162 4.59 17.53 17.94
CA TYR A 162 3.85 18.19 19.00
C TYR A 162 4.54 18.00 20.36
N LEU A 163 4.95 16.77 20.68
CA LEU A 163 5.62 16.40 21.94
C LEU A 163 7.13 16.71 21.98
N ASN A 164 7.73 17.14 20.87
CA ASN A 164 9.20 17.24 20.72
C ASN A 164 9.92 15.94 21.11
N CYS A 165 9.44 14.81 20.62
CA CYS A 165 9.88 13.48 21.05
C CYS A 165 10.81 12.83 20.02
N ASP A 166 11.94 12.29 20.50
CA ASP A 166 12.96 11.63 19.69
C ASP A 166 12.73 10.10 19.54
N ASP A 167 11.64 9.57 20.06
CA ASP A 167 11.32 8.15 19.91
C ASP A 167 11.22 7.76 18.42
N ASP A 168 11.86 6.65 18.06
CA ASP A 168 11.87 6.16 16.69
C ASP A 168 10.52 5.57 16.28
N ILE A 169 9.79 6.24 15.39
CA ILE A 169 8.45 5.83 14.96
C ILE A 169 8.43 4.52 14.16
N MET A 170 9.59 3.99 13.77
CA MET A 170 9.67 2.67 13.11
C MET A 170 9.57 1.51 14.11
N ARG A 171 9.69 1.78 15.42
CA ARG A 171 9.56 0.78 16.46
C ARG A 171 8.10 0.52 16.81
N GLN A 172 7.71 -0.74 16.82
CA GLN A 172 6.34 -1.15 17.18
C GLN A 172 5.96 -0.76 18.62
N SER A 173 6.94 -0.74 19.55
CA SER A 173 6.72 -0.28 20.92
C SER A 173 6.31 1.19 20.99
N VAL A 174 6.89 2.05 20.15
CA VAL A 174 6.54 3.47 20.06
C VAL A 174 5.13 3.66 19.52
N ARG A 175 4.74 2.89 18.49
CA ARG A 175 3.37 2.90 17.98
C ARG A 175 2.36 2.49 19.06
N ARG A 176 2.59 1.38 19.75
CA ARG A 176 1.72 0.92 20.87
C ARG A 176 1.60 1.95 21.98
N LYS A 177 2.72 2.59 22.34
CA LYS A 177 2.71 3.67 23.36
C LYS A 177 1.85 4.86 22.89
N MET A 178 1.91 5.21 21.58
CA MET A 178 1.07 6.26 21.02
C MET A 178 -0.41 5.86 20.98
N GLU A 179 -0.73 4.62 20.58
CA GLU A 179 -2.10 4.08 20.62
C GLU A 179 -2.68 4.19 22.04
N GLN A 180 -1.90 3.82 23.06
CA GLN A 180 -2.30 3.95 24.46
C GLN A 180 -2.50 5.41 24.90
N ALA A 181 -1.64 6.31 24.44
CA ALA A 181 -1.76 7.74 24.77
C ALA A 181 -3.00 8.37 24.13
N ILE A 182 -3.27 8.04 22.87
CA ILE A 182 -4.48 8.50 22.18
C ILE A 182 -5.73 7.92 22.84
N MET A 183 -5.72 6.64 23.20
CA MET A 183 -6.86 5.99 23.85
C MET A 183 -7.26 6.67 25.16
N LYS A 184 -6.31 7.26 25.90
CA LYS A 184 -6.58 8.00 27.14
C LYS A 184 -7.32 9.33 26.91
N VAL A 185 -7.16 9.92 25.73
CA VAL A 185 -7.62 11.29 25.45
C VAL A 185 -8.68 11.38 24.34
N ILE A 186 -8.90 10.32 23.60
CA ILE A 186 -9.85 10.29 22.48
C ILE A 186 -11.27 10.70 22.96
N PRO A 187 -11.91 11.70 22.34
CA PRO A 187 -13.25 12.13 22.72
C PRO A 187 -14.27 11.01 22.50
N LYS A 188 -15.17 10.82 23.46
CA LYS A 188 -16.19 9.75 23.38
C LYS A 188 -17.33 10.10 22.44
N ASP A 189 -17.60 11.38 22.24
CA ASP A 189 -18.69 11.94 21.42
C ASP A 189 -18.31 12.13 19.96
N CYS A 190 -17.02 12.25 19.65
CA CYS A 190 -16.54 12.46 18.27
C CYS A 190 -15.19 11.74 17.97
N PRO A 191 -15.06 10.43 18.28
CA PRO A 191 -13.77 9.73 18.11
C PRO A 191 -13.32 9.65 16.64
N GLY A 192 -14.25 9.53 15.70
CA GLY A 192 -13.96 9.46 14.29
C GLY A 192 -13.42 10.79 13.74
N GLU A 193 -14.04 11.92 14.13
CA GLU A 193 -13.56 13.24 13.75
C GLU A 193 -12.17 13.52 14.31
N PHE A 194 -11.91 13.13 15.56
CA PHE A 194 -10.60 13.32 16.18
C PHE A 194 -9.49 12.53 15.44
N ASN A 195 -9.71 11.26 15.15
CA ASN A 195 -8.75 10.46 14.36
C ASN A 195 -8.53 11.06 12.97
N GLN A 196 -9.62 11.41 12.26
CA GLN A 196 -9.53 12.03 10.94
C GLN A 196 -8.83 13.40 11.00
N ALA A 197 -9.04 14.17 12.06
CA ALA A 197 -8.39 15.47 12.25
C ALA A 197 -6.86 15.36 12.38
N LEU A 198 -6.37 14.36 13.12
CA LEU A 198 -4.93 14.06 13.22
C LEU A 198 -4.33 13.67 11.86
N MET A 199 -5.03 12.81 11.12
CA MET A 199 -4.59 12.38 9.77
C MET A 199 -4.58 13.56 8.81
N GLU A 200 -5.67 14.35 8.76
CA GLU A 200 -5.82 15.50 7.89
C GLU A 200 -4.77 16.57 8.17
N LEU A 201 -4.54 16.91 9.45
CA LEU A 201 -3.49 17.84 9.84
C LEU A 201 -2.11 17.37 9.36
N GLY A 202 -1.85 16.07 9.48
CA GLY A 202 -0.63 15.45 8.96
C GLY A 202 -0.50 15.58 7.45
N GLU A 203 -1.59 15.41 6.72
CA GLU A 203 -1.60 15.41 5.27
C GLU A 203 -1.43 16.81 4.66
N VAL A 204 -2.09 17.84 5.23
CA VAL A 204 -2.19 19.17 4.59
C VAL A 204 -1.40 20.27 5.28
N VAL A 205 -1.05 20.14 6.56
CA VAL A 205 -0.34 21.19 7.32
C VAL A 205 1.00 20.70 7.84
N CYS A 206 0.99 19.63 8.65
CA CYS A 206 2.19 19.03 9.24
C CYS A 206 2.85 18.03 8.28
N ILE A 207 3.09 18.46 7.04
CA ILE A 207 3.49 17.61 5.90
C ILE A 207 4.82 16.88 6.09
N PRO A 208 5.01 15.71 5.41
CA PRO A 208 6.29 15.02 5.33
C PRO A 208 7.21 15.62 4.24
N GLY A 209 8.51 15.43 4.39
CA GLY A 209 9.49 15.68 3.30
C GLY A 209 9.74 17.14 2.94
N GLY A 210 9.17 18.10 3.67
CA GLY A 210 9.35 19.53 3.47
C GLY A 210 9.11 20.32 4.75
N ARG A 211 9.20 21.65 4.68
CA ARG A 211 8.87 22.51 5.82
C ARG A 211 7.38 22.49 6.07
N PRO A 212 6.92 22.08 7.27
CA PRO A 212 5.51 22.08 7.61
C PRO A 212 4.95 23.53 7.66
N LEU A 213 3.65 23.66 7.44
CA LEU A 213 2.95 24.96 7.41
C LEU A 213 2.55 25.38 8.83
N CYS A 214 3.54 25.54 9.72
CA CYS A 214 3.29 25.79 11.16
C CYS A 214 2.40 27.01 11.43
N GLY A 215 2.56 28.11 10.68
CA GLY A 215 1.71 29.31 10.81
C GLY A 215 0.23 29.10 10.44
N GLN A 216 -0.13 27.94 9.87
CA GLN A 216 -1.54 27.54 9.60
C GLN A 216 -2.00 26.43 10.56
N CYS A 217 -1.11 25.99 11.47
CA CYS A 217 -1.38 24.85 12.34
C CYS A 217 -2.19 25.27 13.57
N PRO A 218 -3.31 24.62 13.87
CA PRO A 218 -4.10 24.93 15.07
C PRO A 218 -3.34 24.61 16.36
N LEU A 219 -2.25 23.83 16.28
CA LEU A 219 -1.43 23.43 17.40
C LEU A 219 -0.14 24.24 17.55
N GLU A 220 0.09 25.28 16.73
CA GLU A 220 1.35 26.04 16.69
C GLU A 220 1.81 26.53 18.07
N SER A 221 0.90 27.19 18.80
CA SER A 221 1.19 27.78 20.10
C SER A 221 1.54 26.75 21.20
N GLN A 222 1.14 25.49 21.02
CA GLN A 222 1.36 24.40 21.98
C GLN A 222 2.43 23.41 21.49
N CYS A 223 2.84 23.47 20.23
CA CYS A 223 3.76 22.50 19.62
C CYS A 223 5.19 22.68 20.16
N LEU A 224 5.66 21.73 20.97
CA LEU A 224 6.98 21.76 21.56
C LEU A 224 8.11 21.61 20.52
N GLY A 225 7.88 20.85 19.45
CA GLY A 225 8.84 20.70 18.35
C GLY A 225 9.02 22.00 17.58
N HIS A 226 7.93 22.77 17.35
CA HIS A 226 8.01 24.07 16.70
C HIS A 226 8.70 25.10 17.59
N LYS A 227 8.33 25.18 18.88
CA LYS A 227 9.00 26.05 19.87
C LYS A 227 10.51 25.79 19.96
N ALA A 228 10.93 24.55 19.77
CA ALA A 228 12.32 24.13 19.78
C ALA A 228 13.01 24.28 18.40
N GLY A 229 12.31 24.66 17.33
CA GLY A 229 12.84 24.76 15.95
C GLY A 229 13.21 23.39 15.36
N ARG A 230 12.58 22.30 15.83
CA ARG A 230 12.93 20.92 15.46
C ARG A 230 11.91 20.22 14.55
N GLU A 231 10.96 20.95 14.00
CA GLU A 231 9.92 20.40 13.14
C GLU A 231 10.45 19.67 11.88
N MET A 232 11.64 20.06 11.43
CA MET A 232 12.30 19.39 10.28
C MET A 232 13.09 18.14 10.68
N GLU A 233 13.52 18.03 11.95
CA GLU A 233 14.25 16.88 12.46
C GLU A 233 13.35 15.72 12.88
N LEU A 234 12.07 16.02 13.20
CA LEU A 234 11.10 15.09 13.70
C LEU A 234 10.08 14.71 12.62
N PRO A 235 9.56 13.47 12.68
CA PRO A 235 9.87 12.40 13.63
C PRO A 235 11.19 11.70 13.31
N LYS A 236 11.83 11.13 14.33
CA LYS A 236 13.01 10.28 14.11
C LYS A 236 12.59 8.95 13.50
N LYS A 237 13.41 8.49 12.54
CA LYS A 237 13.19 7.21 11.82
C LYS A 237 14.52 6.52 11.66
N SER A 238 14.59 5.27 12.09
CA SER A 238 15.75 4.42 11.76
C SER A 238 15.85 4.20 10.24
N GLU A 239 17.06 4.03 9.77
CA GLU A 239 17.32 3.77 8.35
C GLU A 239 16.66 2.47 7.88
N LYS A 240 16.05 2.53 6.71
CA LYS A 240 15.52 1.33 6.05
C LYS A 240 16.67 0.47 5.55
N LYS A 241 16.53 -0.84 5.70
CA LYS A 241 17.46 -1.79 5.05
C LYS A 241 17.53 -1.53 3.55
N LYS A 242 18.74 -1.60 2.98
CA LYS A 242 18.94 -1.49 1.52
C LYS A 242 18.12 -2.55 0.80
N ARG A 243 17.50 -2.17 -0.31
CA ARG A 243 16.75 -3.09 -1.16
C ARG A 243 17.69 -4.08 -1.83
N ARG A 244 17.24 -5.32 -1.99
CA ARG A 244 17.91 -6.30 -2.82
C ARG A 244 17.68 -5.95 -4.30
N VAL A 245 18.70 -5.99 -5.11
CA VAL A 245 18.61 -5.78 -6.56
C VAL A 245 18.55 -7.15 -7.25
N GLU A 246 17.50 -7.37 -8.04
CA GLU A 246 17.33 -8.56 -8.88
C GLU A 246 17.39 -8.14 -10.35
N LYS A 247 18.25 -8.83 -11.11
CA LYS A 247 18.37 -8.65 -12.54
C LYS A 247 17.45 -9.65 -13.24
N LYS A 248 16.59 -9.17 -14.14
CA LYS A 248 15.63 -10.01 -14.88
C LYS A 248 15.77 -9.78 -16.39
N THR A 249 15.55 -10.83 -17.16
CA THR A 249 15.36 -10.71 -18.61
C THR A 249 13.93 -11.09 -18.94
N ILE A 250 13.18 -10.16 -19.50
CA ILE A 250 11.76 -10.30 -19.81
C ILE A 250 11.62 -10.71 -21.29
N LEU A 251 10.79 -11.71 -21.54
CA LEU A 251 10.52 -12.26 -22.87
C LEU A 251 9.10 -11.90 -23.29
N VAL A 252 9.00 -11.05 -24.30
CA VAL A 252 7.72 -10.72 -24.94
C VAL A 252 7.57 -11.62 -26.14
N LEU A 253 6.78 -12.68 -26.00
CA LEU A 253 6.54 -13.67 -27.04
C LEU A 253 5.41 -13.19 -27.94
N ARG A 254 5.62 -13.23 -29.27
CA ARG A 254 4.59 -12.88 -30.25
C ARG A 254 4.42 -13.98 -31.28
N GLN A 255 3.14 -14.31 -31.56
CA GLN A 255 2.76 -15.28 -32.59
C GLN A 255 1.38 -14.89 -33.15
N ASN A 256 1.24 -14.85 -34.48
CA ASN A 256 -0.03 -14.57 -35.17
C ASN A 256 -0.75 -13.32 -34.64
N GLY A 257 -0.01 -12.23 -34.41
CA GLY A 257 -0.56 -10.98 -33.86
C GLY A 257 -0.91 -10.99 -32.36
N LYS A 258 -0.82 -12.14 -31.71
CA LYS A 258 -1.06 -12.31 -30.26
C LYS A 258 0.21 -12.22 -29.44
N VAL A 259 0.03 -11.97 -28.16
CA VAL A 259 1.10 -11.88 -27.16
C VAL A 259 0.95 -13.03 -26.17
N GLY A 260 2.07 -13.70 -25.86
CA GLY A 260 2.12 -14.76 -24.86
C GLY A 260 2.34 -14.20 -23.46
N ILE A 261 1.42 -14.46 -22.58
CA ILE A 261 1.52 -14.14 -21.14
C ILE A 261 1.48 -15.41 -20.31
N GLN A 262 2.03 -15.32 -19.11
CA GLN A 262 2.09 -16.43 -18.17
C GLN A 262 1.56 -16.00 -16.81
N ARG A 263 0.84 -16.88 -16.14
CA ARG A 263 0.46 -16.67 -14.75
C ARG A 263 1.67 -16.96 -13.85
N ARG A 264 1.99 -16.04 -12.98
CA ARG A 264 3.09 -16.19 -12.03
C ARG A 264 2.71 -17.21 -10.95
N GLU A 265 3.72 -17.84 -10.35
CA GLU A 265 3.52 -18.77 -9.25
C GLU A 265 2.64 -18.18 -8.14
N ALA A 266 1.94 -19.04 -7.41
CA ALA A 266 1.05 -18.65 -6.30
C ALA A 266 1.78 -18.06 -5.08
N ARG A 267 3.13 -18.07 -5.09
CA ARG A 267 3.97 -17.54 -4.01
C ARG A 267 5.01 -16.56 -4.54
N GLY A 268 5.47 -15.67 -3.68
CA GLY A 268 6.51 -14.68 -4.00
C GLY A 268 5.97 -13.34 -4.50
N LEU A 269 6.84 -12.57 -5.12
CA LEU A 269 6.52 -11.22 -5.58
C LEU A 269 5.58 -11.28 -6.80
N LEU A 270 4.47 -10.51 -6.75
CA LEU A 270 3.41 -10.49 -7.77
C LEU A 270 2.78 -11.89 -7.98
N ALA A 271 2.67 -12.68 -6.90
CA ALA A 271 2.11 -14.04 -6.93
C ALA A 271 0.73 -14.07 -7.61
N GLY A 272 0.51 -15.07 -8.50
CA GLY A 272 -0.75 -15.29 -9.20
C GLY A 272 -1.16 -14.21 -10.19
N MET A 273 -0.37 -13.13 -10.37
CA MET A 273 -0.59 -12.11 -11.38
C MET A 273 -0.14 -12.58 -12.77
N TRP A 274 -0.71 -11.97 -13.79
CA TRP A 274 -0.26 -12.20 -15.16
C TRP A 274 0.97 -11.37 -15.50
N GLY A 275 1.79 -11.85 -16.42
CA GLY A 275 2.96 -11.10 -16.88
C GLY A 275 3.69 -11.80 -18.01
N PHE A 276 4.76 -11.19 -18.47
CA PHE A 276 5.62 -11.81 -19.47
C PHE A 276 6.53 -12.84 -18.80
N PRO A 277 6.84 -13.96 -19.47
CA PRO A 277 7.88 -14.90 -19.05
C PRO A 277 9.19 -14.18 -18.74
N SER A 278 9.89 -14.63 -17.73
CA SER A 278 11.12 -13.98 -17.29
C SER A 278 12.21 -14.98 -16.93
N LEU A 279 13.46 -14.64 -17.26
CA LEU A 279 14.65 -15.38 -16.92
C LEU A 279 15.46 -14.63 -15.87
N GLU A 280 16.10 -15.37 -14.98
CA GLU A 280 17.00 -14.80 -13.97
C GLU A 280 18.27 -14.25 -14.60
N GLY A 281 18.71 -13.09 -14.12
CA GLY A 281 19.87 -12.37 -14.61
C GLY A 281 19.64 -11.62 -15.92
N HIS A 282 20.66 -10.83 -16.32
CA HIS A 282 20.64 -10.12 -17.60
C HIS A 282 21.25 -11.03 -18.68
N LYS A 283 20.41 -11.63 -19.54
CA LYS A 283 20.88 -12.38 -20.69
C LYS A 283 21.32 -11.44 -21.82
N THR A 284 22.30 -11.86 -22.61
CA THR A 284 22.74 -11.16 -23.81
C THR A 284 21.95 -11.66 -25.03
N ILE A 285 21.98 -10.92 -26.12
CA ILE A 285 21.35 -11.35 -27.37
C ILE A 285 22.04 -12.61 -27.93
N SER A 286 23.35 -12.74 -27.79
CA SER A 286 24.10 -13.93 -28.17
C SER A 286 23.68 -15.15 -27.36
N TRP A 287 23.50 -14.98 -26.04
CA TRP A 287 22.97 -16.04 -25.18
C TRP A 287 21.57 -16.46 -25.62
N MET A 288 20.71 -15.48 -25.93
CA MET A 288 19.32 -15.75 -26.36
C MET A 288 19.29 -16.56 -27.66
N LYS A 289 20.12 -16.19 -28.64
CA LYS A 289 20.21 -16.92 -29.91
C LYS A 289 20.70 -18.34 -29.69
N ALA A 290 21.77 -18.54 -28.92
CA ALA A 290 22.29 -19.87 -28.60
C ALA A 290 21.26 -20.72 -27.85
N TRP A 291 20.51 -20.11 -26.90
CA TRP A 291 19.45 -20.81 -26.18
C TRP A 291 18.30 -21.23 -27.12
N LEU A 292 17.91 -20.39 -28.07
CA LEU A 292 16.90 -20.72 -29.08
C LEU A 292 17.39 -21.85 -30.01
N GLU A 293 18.64 -21.82 -30.46
CA GLU A 293 19.24 -22.89 -31.28
C GLU A 293 19.24 -24.24 -30.57
N GLN A 294 19.62 -24.27 -29.28
CA GLN A 294 19.57 -25.46 -28.45
C GLN A 294 18.15 -26.05 -28.26
N ASN A 295 17.14 -25.21 -28.40
CA ASN A 295 15.72 -25.60 -28.30
C ASN A 295 15.07 -25.79 -29.70
N HIS A 296 15.86 -25.92 -30.78
CA HIS A 296 15.38 -26.08 -32.16
C HIS A 296 14.47 -24.95 -32.67
N LEU A 297 14.78 -23.70 -32.26
CA LEU A 297 14.01 -22.49 -32.53
C LEU A 297 14.87 -21.41 -33.23
N SER A 298 15.78 -21.83 -34.11
CA SER A 298 16.68 -20.93 -34.84
C SER A 298 15.97 -19.98 -35.79
N ASP A 299 14.71 -20.25 -36.17
CA ASP A 299 13.83 -19.40 -36.99
C ASP A 299 13.09 -18.30 -36.23
N VAL A 300 13.25 -18.21 -34.90
CA VAL A 300 12.67 -17.16 -34.07
C VAL A 300 13.45 -15.84 -34.25
N VAL A 301 12.74 -14.77 -34.59
CA VAL A 301 13.34 -13.44 -34.70
C VAL A 301 13.43 -12.80 -33.33
N VAL A 302 14.65 -12.43 -32.92
CA VAL A 302 14.94 -11.79 -31.64
C VAL A 302 15.16 -10.29 -31.82
N LYS A 303 14.33 -9.47 -31.19
CA LYS A 303 14.51 -8.02 -31.15
C LYS A 303 14.74 -7.56 -29.70
N ARG A 304 15.66 -6.60 -29.52
CA ARG A 304 15.91 -6.00 -28.21
C ARG A 304 14.85 -4.94 -27.92
N LEU A 305 14.27 -5.00 -26.73
CA LEU A 305 13.37 -3.99 -26.18
C LEU A 305 14.12 -3.05 -25.22
N LYS A 306 13.59 -1.84 -25.02
CA LYS A 306 14.09 -0.92 -24.01
C LYS A 306 13.84 -1.53 -22.62
N GLY A 307 14.90 -1.68 -21.84
CA GLY A 307 14.81 -2.12 -20.46
C GLY A 307 14.45 -1.01 -19.50
N GLY A 308 14.27 -1.36 -18.24
CA GLY A 308 14.00 -0.39 -17.17
C GLY A 308 14.14 -1.01 -15.79
N SER A 309 13.82 -0.23 -14.77
CA SER A 309 13.77 -0.71 -13.40
C SER A 309 12.40 -0.51 -12.79
N HIS A 310 12.03 -1.37 -11.85
CA HIS A 310 10.85 -1.22 -11.02
C HIS A 310 11.19 -1.49 -9.56
N VAL A 311 10.74 -0.59 -8.68
CA VAL A 311 11.08 -0.61 -7.26
C VAL A 311 9.89 -1.11 -6.46
N PHE A 312 10.08 -2.23 -5.77
CA PHE A 312 9.16 -2.75 -4.77
C PHE A 312 9.63 -2.36 -3.36
N SER A 313 8.87 -2.70 -2.32
CA SER A 313 9.21 -2.33 -0.94
C SER A 313 10.60 -2.80 -0.50
N HIS A 314 11.00 -4.01 -0.86
CA HIS A 314 12.24 -4.68 -0.40
C HIS A 314 13.15 -5.17 -1.54
N VAL A 315 12.70 -5.05 -2.80
CA VAL A 315 13.39 -5.50 -3.99
C VAL A 315 13.31 -4.43 -5.07
N GLU A 316 14.36 -4.28 -5.85
CA GLU A 316 14.41 -3.54 -7.10
C GLU A 316 14.66 -4.52 -8.25
N TRP A 317 13.75 -4.56 -9.23
CA TRP A 317 14.02 -5.27 -10.48
C TRP A 317 14.71 -4.35 -11.47
N GLN A 318 15.86 -4.81 -11.97
CA GLN A 318 16.52 -4.24 -13.14
C GLN A 318 16.27 -5.17 -14.32
N MET A 319 15.54 -4.69 -15.33
CA MET A 319 14.99 -5.51 -16.39
C MET A 319 15.60 -5.18 -17.75
N LYS A 320 15.98 -6.21 -18.51
CA LYS A 320 16.18 -6.18 -19.95
C LYS A 320 15.01 -6.87 -20.63
N GLY A 321 14.66 -6.46 -21.85
CA GLY A 321 13.59 -7.08 -22.61
C GLY A 321 14.05 -7.57 -23.98
N TYR A 322 13.44 -8.67 -24.41
CA TYR A 322 13.54 -9.16 -25.78
C TYR A 322 12.15 -9.51 -26.29
N GLU A 323 11.82 -9.06 -27.49
CA GLU A 323 10.69 -9.55 -28.27
C GLU A 323 11.15 -10.76 -29.07
N LEU A 324 10.43 -11.88 -28.93
CA LEU A 324 10.63 -13.11 -29.64
C LEU A 324 9.44 -13.31 -30.58
N ILE A 325 9.65 -13.14 -31.87
CA ILE A 325 8.61 -13.33 -32.89
C ILE A 325 8.71 -14.79 -33.33
N LEU A 326 7.68 -15.55 -32.99
CA LEU A 326 7.59 -16.98 -33.23
C LEU A 326 6.96 -17.26 -34.58
N PRO A 327 7.41 -18.33 -35.31
CA PRO A 327 6.78 -18.78 -36.54
C PRO A 327 5.36 -19.31 -36.29
N GLU A 328 4.56 -19.47 -37.32
CA GLU A 328 3.14 -19.90 -37.23
C GLU A 328 2.95 -21.34 -36.76
N ARG A 329 4.00 -22.18 -36.85
CA ARG A 329 3.96 -23.55 -36.34
C ARG A 329 3.75 -23.62 -34.80
N GLN A 330 3.10 -24.68 -34.33
CA GLN A 330 2.99 -24.93 -32.89
C GLN A 330 4.38 -25.09 -32.26
N ILE A 331 4.67 -24.27 -31.26
CA ILE A 331 5.89 -24.33 -30.47
C ILE A 331 5.49 -24.75 -29.05
N GLN A 332 5.71 -26.04 -28.74
CA GLN A 332 5.23 -26.62 -27.50
C GLN A 332 6.14 -26.43 -26.27
N HIS A 333 7.36 -25.88 -26.40
CA HIS A 333 8.36 -26.04 -25.34
C HIS A 333 9.19 -24.81 -24.94
N ILE A 334 8.86 -23.59 -25.36
CA ILE A 334 9.65 -22.41 -24.93
C ILE A 334 9.34 -22.02 -23.48
N VAL A 335 8.05 -22.04 -23.12
CA VAL A 335 7.54 -21.69 -21.80
C VAL A 335 6.28 -22.52 -21.56
N GLU A 336 6.19 -23.13 -20.40
CA GLU A 336 5.00 -23.88 -19.98
C GLU A 336 3.85 -22.90 -19.68
N GLU A 337 2.60 -23.32 -19.93
CA GLU A 337 1.36 -22.62 -19.57
C GLU A 337 1.21 -21.18 -20.10
N LEU A 338 1.55 -20.96 -21.39
CA LEU A 338 1.28 -19.66 -22.03
C LEU A 338 -0.20 -19.50 -22.41
N VAL A 339 -0.73 -18.34 -22.12
CA VAL A 339 -2.00 -17.83 -22.68
C VAL A 339 -1.68 -16.82 -23.76
N TRP A 340 -2.24 -17.05 -24.96
CA TRP A 340 -2.10 -16.18 -26.11
C TRP A 340 -3.30 -15.23 -26.20
N CYS A 341 -3.06 -13.93 -26.03
CA CYS A 341 -4.12 -12.92 -26.04
C CYS A 341 -3.84 -11.81 -27.06
N SER A 342 -4.92 -11.19 -27.55
CA SER A 342 -4.83 -9.95 -28.32
C SER A 342 -4.41 -8.78 -27.42
N ARG A 343 -4.12 -7.63 -28.03
CA ARG A 343 -3.83 -6.41 -27.23
C ARG A 343 -5.04 -5.94 -26.44
N GLU A 344 -6.23 -6.06 -27.01
CA GLU A 344 -7.50 -5.72 -26.39
C GLU A 344 -7.75 -6.64 -25.19
N GLU A 345 -7.67 -7.97 -25.37
CA GLU A 345 -7.81 -8.93 -24.28
C GLU A 345 -6.79 -8.69 -23.17
N LEU A 346 -5.52 -8.40 -23.54
CA LEU A 346 -4.47 -8.09 -22.56
C LEU A 346 -4.81 -6.86 -21.71
N LYS A 347 -5.38 -5.83 -22.33
CA LYS A 347 -5.78 -4.60 -21.67
C LYS A 347 -7.02 -4.80 -20.79
N ASP A 348 -8.01 -5.54 -21.27
CA ASP A 348 -9.35 -5.56 -20.66
C ASP A 348 -9.53 -6.72 -19.68
N MET A 349 -8.89 -7.86 -19.90
CA MET A 349 -9.12 -9.07 -19.12
C MET A 349 -8.01 -9.39 -18.12
N TYR A 350 -6.75 -9.18 -18.49
CA TYR A 350 -5.62 -9.65 -17.67
C TYR A 350 -5.02 -8.55 -16.80
N PRO A 351 -4.95 -8.72 -15.46
CA PRO A 351 -4.30 -7.77 -14.55
C PRO A 351 -2.77 -7.88 -14.68
N ILE A 352 -2.17 -6.94 -15.41
CA ILE A 352 -0.72 -6.88 -15.63
C ILE A 352 -0.08 -5.87 -14.67
N PRO A 353 0.83 -6.28 -13.78
CA PRO A 353 1.51 -5.36 -12.87
C PRO A 353 2.27 -4.24 -13.58
N VAL A 354 2.26 -3.05 -12.98
CA VAL A 354 2.97 -1.84 -13.48
C VAL A 354 4.44 -2.11 -13.81
N ALA A 355 5.07 -3.06 -13.11
CA ALA A 355 6.45 -3.48 -13.41
C ALA A 355 6.67 -3.89 -14.87
N PHE A 356 5.64 -4.40 -15.56
CA PHE A 356 5.72 -4.83 -16.96
C PHE A 356 5.24 -3.78 -17.96
N HIS A 357 4.67 -2.66 -17.52
CA HIS A 357 4.11 -1.63 -18.43
C HIS A 357 5.14 -1.07 -19.39
N ILE A 358 6.43 -0.98 -18.98
CA ILE A 358 7.50 -0.54 -19.88
C ILE A 358 7.60 -1.43 -21.15
N PHE A 359 7.23 -2.70 -21.06
CA PHE A 359 7.23 -3.62 -22.19
C PHE A 359 5.91 -3.58 -22.96
N LEU A 360 4.78 -3.40 -22.27
CA LEU A 360 3.45 -3.25 -22.88
C LEU A 360 3.41 -2.08 -23.88
N HIS A 361 4.10 -0.99 -23.57
CA HIS A 361 4.14 0.19 -24.46
C HIS A 361 5.00 0.00 -25.70
N GLN A 362 5.74 -1.09 -25.82
CA GLN A 362 6.65 -1.38 -26.93
C GLN A 362 6.11 -2.44 -27.90
N ILE A 363 4.93 -2.98 -27.63
CA ILE A 363 4.30 -4.06 -28.41
C ILE A 363 2.97 -3.62 -29.01
#